data_0c302bdb50a5b8a54b995b29d3172a11
#
_entry.id   0c302bdb50a5b8a54b995b29d3172a11
#
_cell.length_a   1.000
_cell.length_b   1.000
_cell.length_c   1.000
_cell.angle_alpha   90.00
_cell.angle_beta   90.00
_cell.angle_gamma   90.00
#
_symmetry.space_group_name_H-M   'P 1'
#
loop_
_entity.id
_entity.type
_entity.pdbx_description
1 polymer ?
#
loop_
_entity_poly.entity_id
_entity_poly.type
_entity_poly.pdbx_seq_one_letter_code
_entity_poly.pdbx_strand_id
1 'polypeptide(L)'
;MCPLSIPVARRLASLGGQAHGVVTREELLRAGLTADQIRYRLRTGGLIREYPGVYRVGHRAPSLEARYVAAVRACGEGALLSGRAAGYLFGALKGLAPPPEVTAPTQRRVMGVKTRRSRVDPRDATTYRRIPFIALPRTLVDLAAVLNPDELARAYHEAEVRHGTTAAQVEAVLERRRKSPGAAKLRAVLRGDAPITLSRLEKRFLAMLRQARLALPGTNRRTGRHWVDCRWPGLRLTVELDSYRYHHSRHAWEQDRRRERDARARGDDFRRYTYGDVFEQPELMLAELHALLPRDN
;
A
#
# COMPACT_ATOMS: atom_id res chain seq x y z
N MET A 1 44.25 33.45 0.17
CA MET A 1 43.46 32.70 1.21
C MET A 1 42.93 31.43 0.58
N CYS A 2 43.50 30.26 0.92
CA CYS A 2 43.02 28.97 0.44
C CYS A 2 41.68 28.68 1.08
N PRO A 3 40.60 28.32 0.33
CA PRO A 3 39.35 27.95 0.93
C PRO A 3 39.58 26.70 1.77
N LEU A 4 39.22 26.77 3.06
CA LEU A 4 39.28 25.67 4.01
C LEU A 4 38.60 24.44 3.40
N SER A 5 39.39 23.44 2.99
CA SER A 5 38.87 22.20 2.41
C SER A 5 38.08 21.48 3.49
N ILE A 6 36.73 21.37 3.31
CA ILE A 6 35.88 20.61 4.19
C ILE A 6 36.43 19.18 4.26
N PRO A 7 36.69 18.63 5.47
CA PRO A 7 37.20 17.26 5.61
C PRO A 7 36.36 16.25 4.86
N VAL A 8 36.97 15.29 4.18
CA VAL A 8 36.29 14.24 3.40
C VAL A 8 35.19 13.54 4.21
N ALA A 9 35.43 13.33 5.51
CA ALA A 9 34.42 12.74 6.41
C ALA A 9 33.11 13.57 6.49
N ARG A 10 33.21 14.89 6.56
CA ARG A 10 32.05 15.80 6.61
C ARG A 10 31.32 15.81 5.28
N ARG A 11 31.99 15.71 4.14
CA ARG A 11 31.37 15.58 2.81
C ARG A 11 30.63 14.27 2.67
N LEU A 12 31.21 13.17 3.12
CA LEU A 12 30.53 11.85 3.14
C LEU A 12 29.31 11.84 4.03
N ALA A 13 29.39 12.43 5.23
CA ALA A 13 28.25 12.56 6.13
C ALA A 13 27.11 13.38 5.50
N SER A 14 27.44 14.49 4.85
CA SER A 14 26.47 15.33 4.14
C SER A 14 25.79 14.56 2.98
N LEU A 15 26.56 13.88 2.13
CA LEU A 15 26.03 13.06 1.03
C LEU A 15 25.14 11.92 1.56
N GLY A 16 25.60 11.21 2.59
CA GLY A 16 24.85 10.12 3.20
C GLY A 16 23.54 10.61 3.82
N GLY A 17 23.54 11.76 4.51
CA GLY A 17 22.37 12.35 5.13
C GLY A 17 21.26 12.73 4.15
N GLN A 18 21.59 12.95 2.88
CA GLN A 18 20.62 13.33 1.85
C GLN A 18 19.85 12.13 1.28
N ALA A 19 20.38 10.91 1.39
CA ALA A 19 19.82 9.73 0.72
C ALA A 19 19.91 8.46 1.58
N HIS A 20 19.48 8.56 2.83
CA HIS A 20 19.43 7.43 3.78
C HIS A 20 20.76 6.67 3.92
N GLY A 21 21.88 7.37 3.85
CA GLY A 21 23.21 6.78 3.92
C GLY A 21 23.71 6.18 2.60
N VAL A 22 22.95 6.25 1.52
CA VAL A 22 23.33 5.66 0.23
C VAL A 22 24.01 6.70 -0.65
N VAL A 23 25.14 6.33 -1.27
CA VAL A 23 25.93 7.18 -2.17
C VAL A 23 26.33 6.39 -3.42
N THR A 24 26.46 7.07 -4.55
CA THR A 24 27.01 6.46 -5.76
C THR A 24 28.50 6.72 -5.89
N ARG A 25 29.19 5.89 -6.70
CA ARG A 25 30.60 6.10 -7.02
C ARG A 25 30.83 7.48 -7.65
N GLU A 26 29.92 7.90 -8.50
CA GLU A 26 30.00 9.19 -9.17
C GLU A 26 29.89 10.36 -8.18
N GLU A 27 28.94 10.30 -7.23
CA GLU A 27 28.82 11.30 -6.17
C GLU A 27 30.08 11.38 -5.30
N LEU A 28 30.68 10.23 -4.99
CA LEU A 28 31.94 10.18 -4.24
C LEU A 28 33.10 10.85 -5.00
N LEU A 29 33.22 10.57 -6.30
CA LEU A 29 34.25 11.18 -7.15
C LEU A 29 34.02 12.69 -7.29
N ARG A 30 32.77 13.13 -7.52
CA ARG A 30 32.39 14.56 -7.56
C ARG A 30 32.69 15.28 -6.22
N ALA A 31 32.54 14.56 -5.11
CA ALA A 31 32.87 15.08 -3.79
C ALA A 31 34.42 15.13 -3.52
N GLY A 32 35.25 14.74 -4.51
CA GLY A 32 36.70 14.82 -4.44
C GLY A 32 37.36 13.59 -3.80
N LEU A 33 36.69 12.46 -3.68
CA LEU A 33 37.35 11.21 -3.29
C LEU A 33 38.06 10.60 -4.51
N THR A 34 39.26 10.07 -4.30
CA THR A 34 39.96 9.29 -5.33
C THR A 34 39.44 7.86 -5.37
N ALA A 35 39.67 7.16 -6.50
CA ALA A 35 39.32 5.74 -6.62
C ALA A 35 40.02 4.88 -5.53
N ASP A 36 41.22 5.22 -5.16
CA ASP A 36 41.97 4.52 -4.09
C ASP A 36 41.38 4.75 -2.71
N GLN A 37 40.93 5.97 -2.44
CA GLN A 37 40.23 6.27 -1.19
C GLN A 37 38.88 5.55 -1.10
N ILE A 38 38.18 5.38 -2.21
CA ILE A 38 36.93 4.57 -2.25
C ILE A 38 37.26 3.10 -2.00
N ARG A 39 38.30 2.54 -2.66
CA ARG A 39 38.74 1.15 -2.45
C ARG A 39 39.19 0.90 -1.01
N TYR A 40 39.95 1.82 -0.43
CA TYR A 40 40.36 1.74 0.97
C TYR A 40 39.17 1.67 1.91
N ARG A 41 38.17 2.56 1.75
CA ARG A 41 36.95 2.57 2.59
C ARG A 41 36.08 1.33 2.43
N LEU A 42 36.04 0.75 1.24
CA LEU A 42 35.36 -0.53 1.02
C LEU A 42 36.06 -1.67 1.77
N ARG A 43 37.39 -1.69 1.79
CA ARG A 43 38.17 -2.70 2.51
C ARG A 43 38.07 -2.55 4.02
N THR A 44 38.02 -1.31 4.52
CA THR A 44 37.98 -1.00 5.96
C THR A 44 36.55 -0.89 6.53
N GLY A 45 35.51 -1.12 5.72
CA GLY A 45 34.13 -1.06 6.17
C GLY A 45 33.52 0.36 6.27
N GLY A 46 34.27 1.41 5.95
CA GLY A 46 33.74 2.78 5.91
C GLY A 46 32.75 3.03 4.77
N LEU A 47 32.78 2.19 3.75
CA LEU A 47 31.78 2.05 2.70
C LEU A 47 31.39 0.58 2.56
N ILE A 48 30.12 0.30 2.39
CA ILE A 48 29.57 -1.03 2.19
C ILE A 48 28.93 -1.08 0.81
N ARG A 49 29.29 -2.08 -0.01
CA ARG A 49 28.70 -2.23 -1.34
C ARG A 49 27.27 -2.77 -1.24
N GLU A 50 26.31 -2.03 -1.78
CA GLU A 50 24.91 -2.47 -1.94
C GLU A 50 24.67 -3.02 -3.35
N TYR A 51 25.16 -2.30 -4.36
CA TYR A 51 25.16 -2.70 -5.78
C TYR A 51 26.46 -2.25 -6.45
N PRO A 52 26.77 -2.71 -7.67
CA PRO A 52 27.87 -2.15 -8.45
C PRO A 52 27.75 -0.62 -8.56
N GLY A 53 28.76 0.11 -8.08
CA GLY A 53 28.76 1.57 -8.08
C GLY A 53 27.86 2.26 -7.06
N VAL A 54 27.16 1.53 -6.21
CA VAL A 54 26.28 2.07 -5.15
C VAL A 54 26.73 1.54 -3.78
N TYR A 55 26.93 2.44 -2.85
CA TYR A 55 27.50 2.15 -1.55
C TYR A 55 26.66 2.75 -0.43
N ARG A 56 26.74 2.16 0.75
CA ARG A 56 26.26 2.72 2.01
C ARG A 56 27.41 3.26 2.81
N VAL A 57 27.24 4.46 3.36
CA VAL A 57 28.22 5.09 4.28
C VAL A 57 27.99 4.57 5.69
N GLY A 58 29.06 4.17 6.36
CA GLY A 58 29.02 3.73 7.76
C GLY A 58 28.60 2.28 7.94
N HIS A 59 27.51 2.02 8.63
CA HIS A 59 27.07 0.67 9.04
C HIS A 59 25.80 0.22 8.33
N ARG A 60 25.55 -1.09 8.30
CA ARG A 60 24.30 -1.70 7.81
C ARG A 60 23.18 -1.64 8.85
N ALA A 61 22.72 -0.44 9.21
CA ALA A 61 21.43 -0.39 9.91
C ALA A 61 20.32 -0.87 8.97
N PRO A 62 19.42 -1.76 9.41
CA PRO A 62 18.28 -2.16 8.62
C PRO A 62 17.39 -0.94 8.38
N SER A 63 17.38 -0.44 7.14
CA SER A 63 16.52 0.66 6.71
C SER A 63 15.91 0.29 5.37
N LEU A 64 14.59 0.27 5.34
CA LEU A 64 13.84 -0.01 4.13
C LEU A 64 14.05 1.07 3.08
N GLU A 65 14.07 2.32 3.51
CA GLU A 65 14.34 3.47 2.66
C GLU A 65 15.73 3.37 2.02
N ALA A 66 16.76 3.02 2.80
CA ALA A 66 18.10 2.82 2.28
C ALA A 66 18.17 1.68 1.25
N ARG A 67 17.47 0.58 1.50
CA ARG A 67 17.37 -0.54 0.54
C ARG A 67 16.73 -0.10 -0.77
N TYR A 68 15.65 0.67 -0.72
CA TYR A 68 14.92 1.09 -1.90
C TYR A 68 15.66 2.19 -2.67
N VAL A 69 16.24 3.18 -1.98
CA VAL A 69 17.03 4.21 -2.68
C VAL A 69 18.28 3.62 -3.32
N ALA A 70 18.90 2.62 -2.69
CA ALA A 70 20.04 1.92 -3.29
C ALA A 70 19.66 1.22 -4.59
N ALA A 71 18.51 0.56 -4.63
CA ALA A 71 17.98 -0.08 -5.83
C ALA A 71 17.65 0.92 -6.95
N VAL A 72 17.03 2.06 -6.61
CA VAL A 72 16.76 3.15 -7.56
C VAL A 72 18.08 3.68 -8.14
N ARG A 73 19.08 3.98 -7.31
CA ARG A 73 20.38 4.48 -7.74
C ARG A 73 21.16 3.47 -8.59
N ALA A 74 21.03 2.19 -8.28
CA ALA A 74 21.63 1.11 -9.09
C ALA A 74 21.04 1.02 -10.51
N CYS A 75 19.79 1.45 -10.67
CA CYS A 75 19.13 1.51 -11.98
C CYS A 75 19.49 2.77 -12.79
N GLY A 76 20.23 3.74 -12.20
CA GLY A 76 20.78 4.91 -12.87
C GLY A 76 19.81 6.09 -12.94
N GLU A 77 20.21 7.09 -13.73
CA GLU A 77 19.49 8.35 -13.86
C GLU A 77 18.07 8.14 -14.40
N GLY A 78 17.12 8.92 -13.88
CA GLY A 78 15.69 8.84 -14.26
C GLY A 78 14.97 7.59 -13.75
N ALA A 79 15.63 6.75 -12.95
CA ALA A 79 15.00 5.60 -12.30
C ALA A 79 14.12 6.03 -11.12
N LEU A 80 12.94 5.40 -10.99
CA LEU A 80 11.94 5.72 -9.99
C LEU A 80 11.49 4.43 -9.28
N LEU A 81 11.33 4.49 -7.96
CA LEU A 81 10.69 3.39 -7.22
C LEU A 81 9.24 3.27 -7.68
N SER A 82 8.78 2.04 -7.92
CA SER A 82 7.50 1.78 -8.57
C SER A 82 6.81 0.54 -8.02
N GLY A 83 5.65 0.20 -8.57
CA GLY A 83 4.92 -1.04 -8.30
C GLY A 83 4.60 -1.25 -6.82
N ARG A 84 4.72 -2.50 -6.35
CA ARG A 84 4.42 -2.86 -4.97
C ARG A 84 5.34 -2.16 -3.97
N ALA A 85 6.61 -1.93 -4.31
CA ALA A 85 7.56 -1.25 -3.43
C ALA A 85 7.15 0.20 -3.18
N ALA A 86 6.71 0.92 -4.21
CA ALA A 86 6.17 2.26 -4.09
C ALA A 86 4.86 2.26 -3.27
N GLY A 87 3.91 1.39 -3.61
CA GLY A 87 2.64 1.25 -2.88
C GLY A 87 2.84 0.95 -1.40
N TYR A 88 3.83 0.13 -1.06
CA TYR A 88 4.17 -0.19 0.33
C TYR A 88 4.70 1.03 1.10
N LEU A 89 5.67 1.77 0.53
CA LEU A 89 6.21 2.96 1.20
C LEU A 89 5.20 4.11 1.33
N PHE A 90 4.25 4.23 0.41
CA PHE A 90 3.13 5.14 0.56
C PHE A 90 2.13 4.69 1.63
N GLY A 91 2.23 3.44 2.12
CA GLY A 91 1.28 2.86 3.06
C GLY A 91 -0.03 2.40 2.39
N ALA A 92 -0.08 2.37 1.07
CA ALA A 92 -1.20 1.83 0.31
C ALA A 92 -1.26 0.30 0.31
N LEU A 93 -0.14 -0.36 0.60
CA LEU A 93 -0.06 -1.81 0.79
C LEU A 93 0.43 -2.12 2.20
N LYS A 94 -0.10 -3.20 2.79
CA LYS A 94 0.28 -3.72 4.12
C LYS A 94 1.03 -5.05 3.99
N GLY A 95 1.55 -5.54 5.12
CA GLY A 95 2.26 -6.82 5.21
C GLY A 95 3.78 -6.70 5.12
N LEU A 96 4.45 -7.72 4.61
CA LEU A 96 5.91 -7.73 4.48
C LEU A 96 6.38 -6.77 3.38
N ALA A 97 7.48 -6.07 3.66
CA ALA A 97 8.09 -5.16 2.69
C ALA A 97 8.51 -5.92 1.42
N PRO A 98 7.97 -5.58 0.25
CA PRO A 98 8.29 -6.27 -0.99
C PRO A 98 9.73 -6.02 -1.44
N PRO A 99 10.27 -6.85 -2.34
CA PRO A 99 11.54 -6.56 -2.99
C PRO A 99 11.44 -5.23 -3.75
N PRO A 100 12.59 -4.54 -3.98
CA PRO A 100 12.59 -3.32 -4.76
C PRO A 100 12.02 -3.52 -6.16
N GLU A 101 11.08 -2.67 -6.56
CA GLU A 101 10.58 -2.56 -7.93
C GLU A 101 10.91 -1.17 -8.47
N VAL A 102 11.55 -1.11 -9.63
CA VAL A 102 12.07 0.15 -10.19
C VAL A 102 11.66 0.27 -11.66
N THR A 103 11.14 1.42 -12.03
CA THR A 103 10.92 1.81 -13.43
C THR A 103 12.04 2.74 -13.87
N ALA A 104 12.71 2.42 -14.97
CA ALA A 104 13.80 3.21 -15.54
C ALA A 104 13.57 3.50 -17.04
N PRO A 105 14.09 4.62 -17.57
CA PRO A 105 13.91 4.97 -18.98
C PRO A 105 14.66 4.01 -19.93
N THR A 106 15.71 3.37 -19.43
CA THR A 106 16.52 2.40 -20.18
C THR A 106 16.40 1.01 -19.58
N GLN A 107 16.69 -0.02 -20.39
CA GLN A 107 16.70 -1.40 -19.91
C GLN A 107 17.79 -1.57 -18.84
N ARG A 108 17.41 -2.09 -17.68
CA ARG A 108 18.32 -2.37 -16.56
C ARG A 108 18.12 -3.82 -16.10
N ARG A 109 19.23 -4.44 -15.67
CA ARG A 109 19.21 -5.73 -14.98
C ARG A 109 20.06 -5.56 -13.72
N VAL A 110 19.40 -5.51 -12.57
CA VAL A 110 20.03 -5.35 -11.26
C VAL A 110 19.59 -6.50 -10.38
N MET A 111 20.52 -7.28 -9.86
CA MET A 111 20.23 -8.44 -9.03
C MET A 111 19.37 -8.06 -7.83
N GLY A 112 18.30 -8.80 -7.57
CA GLY A 112 17.39 -8.55 -6.45
C GLY A 112 16.46 -7.34 -6.63
N VAL A 113 16.44 -6.72 -7.81
CA VAL A 113 15.55 -5.61 -8.16
C VAL A 113 14.67 -6.01 -9.34
N LYS A 114 13.37 -5.88 -9.19
CA LYS A 114 12.44 -6.04 -10.31
C LYS A 114 12.43 -4.76 -11.14
N THR A 115 13.00 -4.81 -12.33
CA THR A 115 13.16 -3.65 -13.20
C THR A 115 12.16 -3.66 -14.34
N ARG A 116 11.64 -2.48 -14.68
CA ARG A 116 10.76 -2.26 -15.83
C ARG A 116 11.28 -1.09 -16.66
N ARG A 117 11.40 -1.27 -17.97
CA ARG A 117 11.70 -0.16 -18.89
C ARG A 117 10.41 0.58 -19.23
N SER A 118 10.35 1.86 -18.92
CA SER A 118 9.28 2.76 -19.37
C SER A 118 9.75 4.19 -19.26
N ARG A 119 9.42 5.02 -20.24
CA ARG A 119 9.45 6.48 -20.06
C ARG A 119 8.29 6.87 -19.17
N VAL A 120 8.57 7.65 -18.16
CA VAL A 120 7.57 8.17 -17.21
C VAL A 120 7.30 9.61 -17.54
N ASP A 121 6.03 9.97 -17.65
CA ASP A 121 5.61 11.37 -17.78
C ASP A 121 6.09 12.14 -16.53
N PRO A 122 6.70 13.31 -16.65
CA PRO A 122 7.13 14.11 -15.49
C PRO A 122 6.03 14.32 -14.45
N ARG A 123 4.76 14.40 -14.86
CA ARG A 123 3.60 14.53 -13.98
C ARG A 123 3.36 13.26 -13.13
N ASP A 124 3.86 12.12 -13.57
CA ASP A 124 3.75 10.83 -12.90
C ASP A 124 5.00 10.52 -12.04
N ALA A 125 5.96 11.46 -11.94
CA ALA A 125 7.15 11.35 -11.12
C ALA A 125 7.06 12.28 -9.90
N THR A 126 7.58 11.82 -8.77
CA THR A 126 7.65 12.61 -7.53
C THR A 126 8.85 12.21 -6.71
N THR A 127 9.09 12.93 -5.62
CA THR A 127 10.05 12.53 -4.57
C THR A 127 9.28 12.36 -3.27
N TYR A 128 9.40 11.20 -2.65
CA TYR A 128 8.82 10.91 -1.34
C TYR A 128 9.89 10.35 -0.41
N ARG A 129 9.99 10.89 0.82
CA ARG A 129 11.06 10.54 1.77
C ARG A 129 12.46 10.57 1.14
N ARG A 130 12.73 11.58 0.29
CA ARG A 130 14.00 11.74 -0.46
C ARG A 130 14.34 10.58 -1.41
N ILE A 131 13.38 9.80 -1.81
CA ILE A 131 13.51 8.75 -2.81
C ILE A 131 12.75 9.19 -4.08
N PRO A 132 13.32 9.05 -5.29
CA PRO A 132 12.57 9.24 -6.53
C PRO A 132 11.51 8.16 -6.70
N PHE A 133 10.26 8.56 -6.91
CA PHE A 133 9.08 7.70 -6.93
C PHE A 133 8.21 7.89 -8.16
N ILE A 134 7.50 6.86 -8.55
CA ILE A 134 6.26 6.99 -9.32
C ILE A 134 5.19 7.61 -8.42
N ALA A 135 4.53 8.67 -8.88
CA ALA A 135 3.47 9.36 -8.14
C ALA A 135 2.32 8.40 -7.76
N LEU A 136 1.68 8.62 -6.62
CA LEU A 136 0.71 7.68 -6.05
C LEU A 136 -0.48 7.39 -6.96
N PRO A 137 -1.11 8.36 -7.67
CA PRO A 137 -2.17 8.07 -8.64
C PRO A 137 -1.71 7.11 -9.74
N ARG A 138 -0.47 7.28 -10.24
CA ARG A 138 0.10 6.39 -11.23
C ARG A 138 0.50 5.03 -10.62
N THR A 139 0.97 5.00 -9.39
CA THR A 139 1.24 3.75 -8.66
C THR A 139 -0.01 2.89 -8.55
N LEU A 140 -1.18 3.47 -8.27
CA LEU A 140 -2.47 2.76 -8.25
C LEU A 140 -2.83 2.15 -9.61
N VAL A 141 -2.57 2.87 -10.70
CA VAL A 141 -2.76 2.34 -12.07
C VAL A 141 -1.84 1.14 -12.33
N ASP A 142 -0.58 1.21 -11.92
CA ASP A 142 0.36 0.09 -12.08
C ASP A 142 -0.01 -1.09 -11.16
N LEU A 143 -0.49 -0.86 -9.95
CA LEU A 143 -0.98 -1.87 -9.01
C LEU A 143 -2.25 -2.57 -9.50
N ALA A 144 -3.09 -1.90 -10.28
CA ALA A 144 -4.29 -2.49 -10.87
C ALA A 144 -4.00 -3.71 -11.75
N ALA A 145 -2.79 -3.80 -12.31
CA ALA A 145 -2.37 -4.96 -13.11
C ALA A 145 -2.14 -6.24 -12.28
N VAL A 146 -1.82 -6.09 -10.98
CA VAL A 146 -1.28 -7.19 -10.15
C VAL A 146 -2.06 -7.45 -8.86
N LEU A 147 -2.90 -6.52 -8.45
CA LEU A 147 -3.78 -6.68 -7.27
C LEU A 147 -5.13 -7.25 -7.69
N ASN A 148 -5.74 -8.02 -6.80
CA ASN A 148 -7.15 -8.34 -6.95
C ASN A 148 -8.04 -7.11 -6.65
N PRO A 149 -9.36 -7.13 -6.95
CA PRO A 149 -10.23 -5.98 -6.73
C PRO A 149 -10.24 -5.47 -5.29
N ASP A 150 -10.25 -6.37 -4.30
CA ASP A 150 -10.30 -6.05 -2.87
C ASP A 150 -9.03 -5.36 -2.38
N GLU A 151 -7.87 -5.91 -2.78
CA GLU A 151 -6.57 -5.31 -2.49
C GLU A 151 -6.42 -3.93 -3.14
N LEU A 152 -6.93 -3.78 -4.37
CA LEU A 152 -6.88 -2.53 -5.11
C LEU A 152 -7.78 -1.46 -4.50
N ALA A 153 -9.01 -1.83 -4.09
CA ALA A 153 -9.92 -0.94 -3.39
C ALA A 153 -9.32 -0.43 -2.07
N ARG A 154 -8.67 -1.34 -1.33
CA ARG A 154 -7.96 -0.99 -0.10
C ARG A 154 -6.77 -0.07 -0.36
N ALA A 155 -5.96 -0.38 -1.38
CA ALA A 155 -4.83 0.47 -1.76
C ALA A 155 -5.28 1.88 -2.17
N TYR A 156 -6.40 2.00 -2.88
CA TYR A 156 -6.99 3.29 -3.23
C TYR A 156 -7.46 4.04 -1.99
N HIS A 157 -8.14 3.37 -1.06
CA HIS A 157 -8.56 3.97 0.20
C HIS A 157 -7.39 4.54 1.01
N GLU A 158 -6.39 3.73 1.27
CA GLU A 158 -5.22 4.19 2.02
C GLU A 158 -4.55 5.40 1.32
N ALA A 159 -4.55 5.41 -0.02
CA ALA A 159 -4.06 6.53 -0.80
C ALA A 159 -4.93 7.79 -0.64
N GLU A 160 -6.24 7.64 -0.60
CA GLU A 160 -7.19 8.74 -0.37
C GLU A 160 -7.04 9.31 1.04
N VAL A 161 -7.11 8.45 2.07
CA VAL A 161 -7.09 8.87 3.47
C VAL A 161 -5.74 9.47 3.88
N ARG A 162 -4.62 8.83 3.49
CA ARG A 162 -3.29 9.25 3.93
C ARG A 162 -2.67 10.35 3.09
N HIS A 163 -3.03 10.44 1.83
CA HIS A 163 -2.36 11.31 0.86
C HIS A 163 -3.32 12.24 0.11
N GLY A 164 -4.64 12.18 0.38
CA GLY A 164 -5.64 12.98 -0.31
C GLY A 164 -5.73 12.68 -1.81
N THR A 165 -5.37 11.45 -2.23
CA THR A 165 -5.45 11.05 -3.64
C THR A 165 -6.90 10.96 -4.08
N THR A 166 -7.28 11.70 -5.11
CA THR A 166 -8.67 11.73 -5.60
C THR A 166 -8.90 10.80 -6.79
N ALA A 167 -10.15 10.39 -6.99
CA ALA A 167 -10.56 9.61 -8.17
C ALA A 167 -10.22 10.35 -9.48
N ALA A 168 -10.38 11.67 -9.51
CA ALA A 168 -10.05 12.50 -10.68
C ALA A 168 -8.55 12.45 -11.03
N GLN A 169 -7.66 12.45 -10.04
CA GLN A 169 -6.22 12.32 -10.25
C GLN A 169 -5.86 10.96 -10.87
N VAL A 170 -6.49 9.89 -10.39
CA VAL A 170 -6.27 8.52 -10.91
C VAL A 170 -6.84 8.39 -12.32
N GLU A 171 -8.04 8.91 -12.58
CA GLU A 171 -8.66 8.88 -13.90
C GLU A 171 -7.83 9.67 -14.94
N ALA A 172 -7.28 10.84 -14.57
CA ALA A 172 -6.37 11.58 -15.43
C ALA A 172 -5.13 10.78 -15.85
N VAL A 173 -4.62 9.89 -15.00
CA VAL A 173 -3.56 8.94 -15.38
C VAL A 173 -4.09 7.86 -16.32
N LEU A 174 -5.28 7.30 -16.04
CA LEU A 174 -5.91 6.28 -16.87
C LEU A 174 -6.23 6.78 -18.29
N GLU A 175 -6.61 8.05 -18.42
CA GLU A 175 -6.85 8.68 -19.74
C GLU A 175 -5.57 8.75 -20.58
N ARG A 176 -4.44 9.12 -19.97
CA ARG A 176 -3.13 9.11 -20.65
C ARG A 176 -2.62 7.69 -20.93
N ARG A 177 -3.13 6.70 -20.20
CA ARG A 177 -2.67 5.31 -20.21
C ARG A 177 -3.81 4.32 -20.47
N ARG A 178 -4.61 4.59 -21.49
CA ARG A 178 -5.86 3.85 -21.80
C ARG A 178 -5.67 2.32 -21.90
N LYS A 179 -4.49 1.86 -22.31
CA LYS A 179 -4.15 0.43 -22.45
C LYS A 179 -3.49 -0.18 -21.21
N SER A 180 -3.54 0.48 -20.05
CA SER A 180 -2.97 -0.09 -18.81
C SER A 180 -3.74 -1.34 -18.38
N PRO A 181 -3.04 -2.45 -18.10
CA PRO A 181 -3.70 -3.65 -17.58
C PRO A 181 -4.44 -3.34 -16.28
N GLY A 182 -5.66 -3.85 -16.14
CA GLY A 182 -6.48 -3.62 -14.95
C GLY A 182 -7.19 -2.27 -14.90
N ALA A 183 -7.12 -1.42 -15.95
CA ALA A 183 -7.79 -0.13 -16.01
C ALA A 183 -9.30 -0.21 -15.72
N ALA A 184 -10.00 -1.20 -16.32
CA ALA A 184 -11.42 -1.42 -16.09
C ALA A 184 -11.72 -1.77 -14.61
N LYS A 185 -10.87 -2.62 -14.01
CA LYS A 185 -10.94 -2.97 -12.59
C LYS A 185 -10.76 -1.75 -11.68
N LEU A 186 -9.76 -0.91 -11.97
CA LEU A 186 -9.53 0.32 -11.19
C LEU A 186 -10.68 1.31 -11.34
N ARG A 187 -11.23 1.49 -12.55
CA ARG A 187 -12.43 2.32 -12.75
C ARG A 187 -13.62 1.82 -11.98
N ALA A 188 -13.83 0.50 -11.91
CA ALA A 188 -14.89 -0.08 -11.08
C ALA A 188 -14.67 0.25 -9.59
N VAL A 189 -13.42 0.18 -9.10
CA VAL A 189 -13.07 0.61 -7.74
C VAL A 189 -13.36 2.08 -7.52
N LEU A 190 -12.94 2.97 -8.45
CA LEU A 190 -13.15 4.42 -8.31
C LEU A 190 -14.63 4.82 -8.30
N ARG A 191 -15.49 4.08 -9.01
CA ARG A 191 -16.96 4.32 -8.99
C ARG A 191 -17.66 3.67 -7.79
N GLY A 192 -16.94 2.88 -6.98
CA GLY A 192 -17.54 2.06 -5.94
C GLY A 192 -18.31 0.83 -6.47
N ASP A 193 -18.19 0.53 -7.77
CA ASP A 193 -18.86 -0.61 -8.43
C ASP A 193 -18.06 -1.93 -8.31
N ALA A 194 -16.83 -1.88 -7.77
CA ALA A 194 -16.09 -3.11 -7.56
C ALA A 194 -16.88 -3.98 -6.60
N PRO A 195 -17.36 -5.15 -7.04
CA PRO A 195 -17.83 -6.15 -6.11
C PRO A 195 -16.61 -6.62 -5.33
N ILE A 196 -16.33 -5.96 -4.22
CA ILE A 196 -15.54 -6.60 -3.18
C ILE A 196 -16.36 -7.83 -2.88
N THR A 197 -15.79 -8.99 -3.16
CA THR A 197 -16.56 -10.22 -2.98
C THR A 197 -16.92 -10.29 -1.51
N LEU A 198 -18.16 -9.89 -1.18
CA LEU A 198 -18.82 -10.14 0.11
C LEU A 198 -18.44 -11.54 0.61
N SER A 199 -18.27 -12.47 -0.34
CA SER A 199 -17.85 -13.83 -0.09
C SER A 199 -16.53 -13.98 0.68
N ARG A 200 -15.53 -13.10 0.54
CA ARG A 200 -14.24 -13.24 1.26
C ARG A 200 -14.35 -12.69 2.68
N LEU A 201 -14.97 -11.54 2.85
CA LEU A 201 -15.23 -10.95 4.16
C LEU A 201 -16.16 -11.86 4.96
N GLU A 202 -17.24 -12.30 4.33
CA GLU A 202 -18.20 -13.26 4.88
C GLU A 202 -17.55 -14.61 5.23
N LYS A 203 -16.78 -15.20 4.31
CA LYS A 203 -16.05 -16.45 4.58
C LYS A 203 -15.09 -16.32 5.76
N ARG A 204 -14.34 -15.21 5.84
CA ARG A 204 -13.43 -14.96 6.95
C ARG A 204 -14.18 -14.79 8.26
N PHE A 205 -15.24 -13.99 8.27
CA PHE A 205 -16.11 -13.80 9.42
C PHE A 205 -16.70 -15.12 9.94
N LEU A 206 -17.28 -15.92 9.05
CA LEU A 206 -17.82 -17.25 9.40
C LEU A 206 -16.74 -18.21 9.90
N ALA A 207 -15.53 -18.18 9.33
CA ALA A 207 -14.40 -19.00 9.80
C ALA A 207 -14.01 -18.62 11.23
N MET A 208 -14.03 -17.33 11.56
CA MET A 208 -13.70 -16.84 12.89
C MET A 208 -14.78 -17.23 13.92
N LEU A 209 -16.06 -17.14 13.58
CA LEU A 209 -17.15 -17.62 14.43
C LEU A 209 -16.99 -19.11 14.74
N ARG A 210 -16.68 -19.94 13.72
CA ARG A 210 -16.42 -21.37 13.92
C ARG A 210 -15.23 -21.63 14.85
N GLN A 211 -14.13 -20.91 14.62
CA GLN A 211 -12.93 -21.04 15.45
C GLN A 211 -13.17 -20.61 16.90
N ALA A 212 -14.01 -19.59 17.12
CA ALA A 212 -14.43 -19.11 18.41
C ALA A 212 -15.57 -19.95 19.03
N ARG A 213 -16.06 -20.99 18.34
CA ARG A 213 -17.22 -21.81 18.74
C ARG A 213 -18.45 -20.97 19.07
N LEU A 214 -18.74 -19.98 18.24
CA LEU A 214 -19.95 -19.15 18.34
C LEU A 214 -21.00 -19.61 17.37
N ALA A 215 -22.27 -19.44 17.73
CA ALA A 215 -23.42 -19.80 16.89
C ALA A 215 -23.29 -19.13 15.50
N LEU A 216 -23.53 -19.91 14.45
CA LEU A 216 -23.42 -19.42 13.07
C LEU A 216 -24.72 -18.71 12.63
N PRO A 217 -24.61 -17.63 11.83
CA PRO A 217 -25.76 -16.92 11.29
C PRO A 217 -26.42 -17.65 10.12
N GLY A 218 -27.66 -17.33 9.85
CA GLY A 218 -28.19 -17.47 8.50
C GLY A 218 -27.60 -16.37 7.61
N THR A 219 -26.87 -16.77 6.56
CA THR A 219 -26.23 -15.83 5.62
C THR A 219 -27.10 -15.51 4.42
N ASN A 220 -26.92 -14.32 3.83
CA ASN A 220 -27.59 -13.89 2.59
C ASN A 220 -29.12 -14.10 2.63
N ARG A 221 -29.78 -13.69 3.70
CA ARG A 221 -31.20 -13.86 3.88
C ARG A 221 -31.97 -12.57 3.59
N ARG A 222 -33.10 -12.73 2.89
CA ARG A 222 -34.06 -11.64 2.72
C ARG A 222 -34.76 -11.36 4.04
N THR A 223 -34.65 -10.12 4.53
CA THR A 223 -35.34 -9.69 5.74
C THR A 223 -36.11 -8.42 5.43
N GLY A 224 -37.45 -8.56 5.33
CA GLY A 224 -38.31 -7.50 4.82
C GLY A 224 -38.01 -7.16 3.35
N ARG A 225 -37.64 -5.90 3.08
CA ARG A 225 -37.29 -5.41 1.73
C ARG A 225 -35.82 -5.51 1.39
N HIS A 226 -34.96 -5.90 2.34
CA HIS A 226 -33.50 -5.91 2.19
C HIS A 226 -32.92 -7.30 2.33
N TRP A 227 -31.75 -7.50 1.71
CA TRP A 227 -30.88 -8.63 1.97
C TRP A 227 -29.90 -8.23 3.07
N VAL A 228 -29.67 -9.13 4.04
CA VAL A 228 -28.71 -8.94 5.14
C VAL A 228 -27.63 -10.00 5.06
N ASP A 229 -26.40 -9.61 5.37
CA ASP A 229 -25.24 -10.49 5.22
C ASP A 229 -25.28 -11.64 6.22
N CYS A 230 -25.54 -11.34 7.49
CA CYS A 230 -25.61 -12.32 8.57
C CYS A 230 -26.79 -12.00 9.50
N ARG A 231 -27.55 -13.03 9.89
CA ARG A 231 -28.68 -12.87 10.82
C ARG A 231 -28.86 -14.08 11.74
N TRP A 232 -29.10 -13.80 13.01
CA TRP A 232 -29.56 -14.75 14.04
C TRP A 232 -31.00 -14.39 14.45
N PRO A 233 -32.03 -15.00 13.82
CA PRO A 233 -33.42 -14.61 14.07
C PRO A 233 -33.84 -14.79 15.52
N GLY A 234 -33.41 -15.88 16.18
CA GLY A 234 -33.71 -16.17 17.58
C GLY A 234 -33.13 -15.18 18.57
N LEU A 235 -32.04 -14.52 18.20
CA LEU A 235 -31.36 -13.49 19.02
C LEU A 235 -31.73 -12.06 18.58
N ARG A 236 -32.54 -11.91 17.54
CA ARG A 236 -32.85 -10.61 16.93
C ARG A 236 -31.58 -9.82 16.61
N LEU A 237 -30.52 -10.51 16.18
CA LEU A 237 -29.24 -9.89 15.83
C LEU A 237 -29.06 -9.91 14.31
N THR A 238 -28.77 -8.75 13.76
CA THR A 238 -28.39 -8.57 12.34
C THR A 238 -26.99 -7.96 12.29
N VAL A 239 -26.10 -8.59 11.52
CA VAL A 239 -24.74 -8.10 11.26
C VAL A 239 -24.59 -7.84 9.77
N GLU A 240 -24.19 -6.64 9.43
CA GLU A 240 -23.76 -6.23 8.09
C GLU A 240 -22.21 -6.23 8.06
N LEU A 241 -21.68 -6.84 7.02
CA LEU A 241 -20.24 -6.90 6.78
C LEU A 241 -19.88 -5.88 5.74
N ASP A 242 -19.42 -4.72 6.20
CA ASP A 242 -19.10 -3.59 5.33
C ASP A 242 -17.70 -3.77 4.74
N SER A 243 -17.67 -4.27 3.51
CA SER A 243 -16.46 -4.25 2.72
C SER A 243 -16.29 -2.84 2.20
N TYR A 244 -15.28 -2.10 2.62
CA TYR A 244 -14.86 -0.78 2.10
C TYR A 244 -15.71 -0.24 0.92
N ARG A 245 -17.01 -0.08 1.13
CA ARG A 245 -17.86 0.65 0.21
C ARG A 245 -17.62 2.11 0.49
N TYR A 246 -16.83 2.76 -0.34
CA TYR A 246 -16.77 4.20 -0.37
C TYR A 246 -18.13 4.73 -0.79
N HIS A 247 -18.88 5.17 0.16
CA HIS A 247 -20.08 5.94 -0.07
C HIS A 247 -19.71 7.38 -0.39
N HIS A 248 -19.13 7.63 -1.57
CA HIS A 248 -19.03 8.98 -2.09
C HIS A 248 -20.34 9.49 -2.67
N SER A 249 -21.41 8.70 -2.69
CA SER A 249 -22.73 9.17 -3.08
C SER A 249 -23.64 9.31 -1.85
N ARG A 250 -24.26 10.50 -1.74
CA ARG A 250 -25.33 10.77 -0.77
C ARG A 250 -26.39 9.64 -0.77
N HIS A 251 -26.68 9.09 -1.95
CA HIS A 251 -27.66 8.02 -2.13
C HIS A 251 -27.24 6.70 -1.43
N ALA A 252 -25.99 6.31 -1.50
CA ALA A 252 -25.50 5.10 -0.84
C ALA A 252 -25.53 5.25 0.69
N TRP A 253 -25.11 6.43 1.21
CA TRP A 253 -25.22 6.75 2.62
C TRP A 253 -26.67 6.73 3.13
N GLU A 254 -27.62 7.29 2.34
CA GLU A 254 -29.05 7.28 2.69
C GLU A 254 -29.63 5.85 2.70
N GLN A 255 -29.20 4.98 1.78
CA GLN A 255 -29.63 3.58 1.76
C GLN A 255 -29.15 2.80 2.99
N ASP A 256 -27.92 3.01 3.44
CA ASP A 256 -27.37 2.36 4.63
C ASP A 256 -28.10 2.79 5.89
N ARG A 257 -28.38 4.08 6.03
CA ARG A 257 -29.19 4.59 7.13
C ARG A 257 -30.62 4.05 7.13
N ARG A 258 -31.18 3.76 5.96
CA ARG A 258 -32.50 3.10 5.85
C ARG A 258 -32.45 1.66 6.33
N ARG A 259 -31.42 0.89 5.95
CA ARG A 259 -31.25 -0.51 6.39
C ARG A 259 -31.11 -0.61 7.90
N GLU A 260 -30.29 0.23 8.51
CA GLU A 260 -30.13 0.30 9.96
C GLU A 260 -31.45 0.65 10.67
N ARG A 261 -32.17 1.67 10.17
CA ARG A 261 -33.49 2.05 10.74
C ARG A 261 -34.50 0.93 10.63
N ASP A 262 -34.55 0.24 9.48
CA ASP A 262 -35.49 -0.87 9.24
C ASP A 262 -35.15 -2.08 10.13
N ALA A 263 -33.86 -2.34 10.43
CA ALA A 263 -33.46 -3.37 11.36
C ALA A 263 -33.90 -3.01 12.79
N ARG A 264 -33.63 -1.79 13.24
CA ARG A 264 -34.02 -1.28 14.56
C ARG A 264 -35.56 -1.25 14.72
N ALA A 265 -36.30 -0.87 13.67
CA ALA A 265 -37.75 -0.87 13.68
C ALA A 265 -38.36 -2.28 13.86
N ARG A 266 -37.62 -3.33 13.46
CA ARG A 266 -37.98 -4.74 13.70
C ARG A 266 -37.56 -5.23 15.09
N GLY A 267 -36.90 -4.40 15.88
CA GLY A 267 -36.35 -4.77 17.18
C GLY A 267 -35.06 -5.62 17.07
N ASP A 268 -34.41 -5.61 15.91
CA ASP A 268 -33.11 -6.27 15.75
C ASP A 268 -31.99 -5.40 16.38
N ASP A 269 -31.09 -6.02 17.14
CA ASP A 269 -29.78 -5.45 17.44
C ASP A 269 -28.96 -5.45 16.14
N PHE A 270 -28.57 -4.26 15.69
CA PHE A 270 -27.91 -4.08 14.41
C PHE A 270 -26.45 -3.75 14.63
N ARG A 271 -25.55 -4.59 14.11
CA ARG A 271 -24.11 -4.41 14.14
C ARG A 271 -23.55 -4.30 12.74
N ARG A 272 -22.46 -3.56 12.64
CA ARG A 272 -21.74 -3.42 11.38
C ARG A 272 -20.26 -3.63 11.65
N TYR A 273 -19.66 -4.57 10.93
CA TYR A 273 -18.24 -4.83 11.00
C TYR A 273 -17.59 -4.55 9.67
N THR A 274 -16.50 -3.80 9.73
CA THR A 274 -15.72 -3.41 8.56
C THR A 274 -14.67 -4.48 8.25
N TYR A 275 -13.99 -4.31 7.12
CA TYR A 275 -12.81 -5.12 6.80
C TYR A 275 -11.74 -5.03 7.90
N GLY A 276 -11.54 -3.82 8.48
CA GLY A 276 -10.60 -3.62 9.57
C GLY A 276 -10.92 -4.47 10.80
N ASP A 277 -12.22 -4.52 11.17
CA ASP A 277 -12.69 -5.32 12.30
C ASP A 277 -12.48 -6.83 12.07
N VAL A 278 -12.66 -7.31 10.84
CA VAL A 278 -12.56 -8.75 10.53
C VAL A 278 -11.13 -9.22 10.26
N PHE A 279 -10.26 -8.36 9.70
CA PHE A 279 -8.91 -8.76 9.28
C PHE A 279 -7.76 -8.14 10.06
N GLU A 280 -7.98 -6.96 10.66
CA GLU A 280 -6.90 -6.19 11.29
C GLU A 280 -7.00 -6.17 12.82
N GLN A 281 -8.22 -6.09 13.38
CA GLN A 281 -8.49 -6.04 14.81
C GLN A 281 -9.64 -6.99 15.21
N PRO A 282 -9.52 -8.31 14.89
CA PRO A 282 -10.59 -9.26 15.12
C PRO A 282 -10.93 -9.49 16.59
N GLU A 283 -10.02 -9.19 17.49
CA GLU A 283 -10.18 -9.43 18.93
C GLU A 283 -11.32 -8.59 19.51
N LEU A 284 -11.44 -7.33 19.11
CA LEU A 284 -12.50 -6.42 19.59
C LEU A 284 -13.88 -6.88 19.10
N MET A 285 -13.97 -7.21 17.81
CA MET A 285 -15.19 -7.76 17.21
C MET A 285 -15.59 -9.08 17.87
N LEU A 286 -14.65 -10.00 18.09
CA LEU A 286 -14.93 -11.27 18.73
C LEU A 286 -15.35 -11.10 20.19
N ALA A 287 -14.75 -10.19 20.94
CA ALA A 287 -15.16 -9.90 22.31
C ALA A 287 -16.62 -9.42 22.37
N GLU A 288 -17.03 -8.53 21.45
CA GLU A 288 -18.40 -8.06 21.33
C GLU A 288 -19.35 -9.22 20.94
N LEU A 289 -18.98 -10.05 19.98
CA LEU A 289 -19.78 -11.19 19.55
C LEU A 289 -19.92 -12.29 20.62
N HIS A 290 -18.91 -12.50 21.44
CA HIS A 290 -18.98 -13.40 22.60
C HIS A 290 -20.03 -12.96 23.63
N ALA A 291 -20.26 -11.65 23.77
CA ALA A 291 -21.31 -11.13 24.66
C ALA A 291 -22.74 -11.28 24.07
N LEU A 292 -22.85 -11.36 22.73
CA LEU A 292 -24.11 -11.38 22.00
C LEU A 292 -24.56 -12.78 21.57
N LEU A 293 -23.63 -13.70 21.35
CA LEU A 293 -23.89 -15.00 20.76
C LEU A 293 -23.67 -16.13 21.77
N PRO A 294 -24.56 -17.14 21.83
CA PRO A 294 -24.31 -18.34 22.60
C PRO A 294 -23.15 -19.14 21.99
N ARG A 295 -22.51 -19.94 22.83
CA ARG A 295 -21.53 -20.92 22.34
C ARG A 295 -22.24 -22.04 21.60
N ASP A 296 -21.67 -22.42 20.47
CA ASP A 296 -22.09 -23.62 19.73
C ASP A 296 -21.55 -24.83 20.49
N ASN A 297 -22.45 -25.72 20.93
CA ASN A 297 -22.09 -26.93 21.70
C ASN A 297 -21.54 -28.03 20.78
#